data_519629487aee6f9c067d62f2e219b519
#
_entry.id   519629487aee6f9c067d62f2e219b519
#
_cell.length_a   1.000
_cell.length_b   1.000
_cell.length_c   1.000
_cell.angle_alpha   90.00
_cell.angle_beta   90.00
_cell.angle_gamma   90.00
#
_symmetry.space_group_name_H-M   'P 1'
#
loop_
_entity.id
_entity.type
_entity.pdbx_description
1 polymer ?
#
loop_
_entity_poly.entity_id
_entity_poly.type
_entity_poly.pdbx_seq_one_letter_code
_entity_poly.pdbx_strand_id
1 'polypeptide(L)'
;MTIEEQYTHAKNTLNGRLFAPYQREGVLWMLTMERQQSGPKGGFLCDEMGLGKTIQLIATMLGNPQERTLLIVPKSIITQWVEEIAKFAPTLTVGVFDGPDRKLGDHDVTIAPYSLLSVKGGKAEAVTPLHGVQWDRVVLDEAHEIRNKSSKISKSVCRIQAGIRWIVTGTPVFNSMDDFVTLCRFLGIDKSLVQGMTKKIKDIYILRRTKDDLAKINERLRLPPCYFENVELDMYPDERDMYEFVFKEAQDTIKDTFKAATSLNYKNMVILECLLRARQCMIWPQMYLDGIAKKNETKPEQWVGRSHKMETLFEMIGGHPQEKTLIFCQFVGEMNYIQSQLECPTFRIDGSVSKEDRCTQLANFKRAPPGSVFIIQIKSGGQGLNIQEATRVYIMAPAWNPATELQALGRSHRTGQTQPVYVKKMIYRETETFLSVEEEMMALQGHKSIVCSEVLNDERVKTQIPVKRVNHKISILDIKKIFRA
;
A
#
# COMPACT_ATOMS: atom_id res chain seq x y z
N MET A 1 -35.21 13.72 -7.53
CA MET A 1 -34.62 12.82 -8.54
C MET A 1 -34.56 11.41 -7.99
N THR A 2 -34.92 10.42 -8.78
CA THR A 2 -34.68 8.99 -8.50
C THR A 2 -33.19 8.67 -8.59
N ILE A 3 -32.76 7.50 -8.14
CA ILE A 3 -31.34 7.06 -8.26
C ILE A 3 -30.92 6.97 -9.74
N GLU A 4 -31.81 6.47 -10.62
CA GLU A 4 -31.55 6.38 -12.07
C GLU A 4 -31.45 7.77 -12.73
N GLU A 5 -32.26 8.74 -12.32
CA GLU A 5 -32.15 10.13 -12.80
C GLU A 5 -30.84 10.77 -12.35
N GLN A 6 -30.40 10.54 -11.11
CA GLN A 6 -29.11 10.99 -10.60
C GLN A 6 -27.94 10.36 -11.37
N TYR A 7 -28.03 9.05 -11.65
CA TYR A 7 -27.01 8.39 -12.47
C TYR A 7 -27.00 8.96 -13.90
N THR A 8 -28.16 9.19 -14.49
CA THR A 8 -28.27 9.77 -15.82
C THR A 8 -27.66 11.17 -15.87
N HIS A 9 -27.92 11.98 -14.84
CA HIS A 9 -27.30 13.29 -14.69
C HIS A 9 -25.78 13.16 -14.59
N ALA A 10 -25.26 12.29 -13.71
CA ALA A 10 -23.84 12.02 -13.57
C ALA A 10 -23.19 11.63 -14.89
N LYS A 11 -23.79 10.68 -15.62
CA LYS A 11 -23.31 10.20 -16.92
C LYS A 11 -23.23 11.30 -17.97
N ASN A 12 -24.20 12.20 -17.99
CA ASN A 12 -24.28 13.29 -18.98
C ASN A 12 -23.34 14.44 -18.64
N THR A 13 -23.01 14.65 -17.36
CA THR A 13 -22.13 15.72 -16.89
C THR A 13 -20.66 15.27 -16.85
N LEU A 14 -20.42 13.96 -16.71
CA LEU A 14 -19.07 13.39 -16.68
C LEU A 14 -18.37 13.60 -18.03
N ASN A 15 -17.23 14.27 -18.03
CA ASN A 15 -16.37 14.38 -19.21
C ASN A 15 -15.59 13.08 -19.45
N GLY A 16 -16.22 12.13 -20.11
CA GLY A 16 -15.65 10.80 -20.34
C GLY A 16 -16.73 9.70 -20.34
N ARG A 17 -16.30 8.46 -20.25
CA ARG A 17 -17.21 7.32 -20.22
C ARG A 17 -16.90 6.45 -19.01
N LEU A 18 -17.94 6.03 -18.31
CA LEU A 18 -17.85 4.90 -17.41
C LEU A 18 -17.64 3.63 -18.26
N PHE A 19 -16.56 2.93 -18.02
CA PHE A 19 -16.28 1.66 -18.67
C PHE A 19 -17.13 0.58 -18.02
N ALA A 20 -17.81 -0.20 -18.84
CA ALA A 20 -18.49 -1.43 -18.47
C ALA A 20 -19.65 -1.30 -17.44
N PRO A 21 -20.55 -2.32 -17.42
CA PRO A 21 -21.72 -2.34 -16.53
C PRO A 21 -21.38 -2.20 -15.05
N TYR A 22 -20.26 -2.77 -14.61
CA TYR A 22 -19.89 -2.76 -13.20
C TYR A 22 -19.62 -1.36 -12.61
N GLN A 23 -19.08 -0.41 -13.40
CA GLN A 23 -18.91 0.98 -12.91
C GLN A 23 -20.25 1.68 -12.76
N ARG A 24 -21.21 1.42 -13.68
CA ARG A 24 -22.58 1.86 -13.52
C ARG A 24 -23.20 1.33 -12.22
N GLU A 25 -23.10 0.03 -11.99
CA GLU A 25 -23.59 -0.62 -10.78
C GLU A 25 -22.95 -0.02 -9.52
N GLY A 26 -21.63 0.25 -9.55
CA GLY A 26 -20.93 0.88 -8.47
C GLY A 26 -21.43 2.29 -8.16
N VAL A 27 -21.65 3.11 -9.17
CA VAL A 27 -22.19 4.47 -8.99
C VAL A 27 -23.64 4.41 -8.48
N LEU A 28 -24.49 3.53 -9.02
CA LEU A 28 -25.86 3.34 -8.53
C LEU A 28 -25.89 2.91 -7.06
N TRP A 29 -25.02 1.96 -6.69
CA TRP A 29 -24.88 1.54 -5.29
C TRP A 29 -24.44 2.70 -4.39
N MET A 30 -23.44 3.47 -4.81
CA MET A 30 -22.97 4.62 -4.03
C MET A 30 -24.06 5.68 -3.86
N LEU A 31 -24.80 6.03 -4.92
CA LEU A 31 -25.92 6.96 -4.86
C LEU A 31 -27.03 6.46 -3.92
N THR A 32 -27.31 5.15 -3.93
CA THR A 32 -28.26 4.52 -3.01
C THR A 32 -27.80 4.65 -1.56
N MET A 33 -26.52 4.38 -1.28
CA MET A 33 -25.95 4.48 0.05
C MET A 33 -25.90 5.92 0.59
N GLU A 34 -25.73 6.92 -0.25
CA GLU A 34 -25.77 8.32 0.16
C GLU A 34 -27.19 8.80 0.51
N ARG A 35 -28.25 8.14 -0.03
CA ARG A 35 -29.65 8.52 0.16
C ARG A 35 -30.41 7.68 1.16
N GLN A 36 -29.76 6.66 1.75
CA GLN A 36 -30.49 5.80 2.69
C GLN A 36 -31.08 6.60 3.86
N GLN A 37 -32.29 6.22 4.28
CA GLN A 37 -33.07 6.91 5.30
C GLN A 37 -32.63 6.54 6.72
N SER A 38 -32.08 5.34 6.90
CA SER A 38 -31.67 4.81 8.21
C SER A 38 -30.24 4.29 8.17
N GLY A 39 -29.49 4.54 9.24
CA GLY A 39 -28.10 4.13 9.37
C GLY A 39 -27.10 5.12 8.74
N PRO A 40 -25.79 4.77 8.78
CA PRO A 40 -24.74 5.60 8.21
C PRO A 40 -24.86 5.75 6.70
N LYS A 41 -24.72 6.97 6.19
CA LYS A 41 -24.70 7.26 4.76
C LYS A 41 -23.25 7.09 4.22
N GLY A 42 -23.10 6.29 3.15
CA GLY A 42 -21.80 5.96 2.56
C GLY A 42 -21.41 4.50 2.79
N GLY A 43 -20.11 4.19 2.70
CA GLY A 43 -19.64 2.80 2.80
C GLY A 43 -18.17 2.64 2.41
N PHE A 44 -17.82 1.40 2.05
CA PHE A 44 -16.50 1.00 1.58
C PHE A 44 -16.53 0.67 0.10
N LEU A 45 -15.86 1.47 -0.74
CA LEU A 45 -15.59 1.11 -2.12
C LEU A 45 -14.24 0.39 -2.19
N CYS A 46 -14.28 -0.94 -2.21
CA CYS A 46 -13.13 -1.83 -2.11
C CYS A 46 -12.80 -2.56 -3.41
N ASP A 47 -13.27 -2.09 -4.54
CA ASP A 47 -12.92 -2.64 -5.86
C ASP A 47 -11.41 -2.81 -6.01
N GLU A 48 -10.98 -3.87 -6.68
CA GLU A 48 -9.58 -4.13 -6.94
C GLU A 48 -8.91 -2.94 -7.65
N MET A 49 -7.59 -2.81 -7.48
CA MET A 49 -6.83 -1.74 -8.12
C MET A 49 -6.96 -1.80 -9.65
N GLY A 50 -7.16 -0.62 -10.26
CA GLY A 50 -7.33 -0.51 -11.71
C GLY A 50 -8.79 -0.59 -12.19
N LEU A 51 -9.76 -0.87 -11.32
CA LEU A 51 -11.19 -0.93 -11.68
C LEU A 51 -11.88 0.44 -11.69
N GLY A 52 -11.13 1.54 -11.55
CA GLY A 52 -11.68 2.88 -11.71
C GLY A 52 -12.52 3.37 -10.52
N LYS A 53 -12.08 3.12 -9.27
CA LYS A 53 -12.73 3.67 -8.07
C LYS A 53 -12.84 5.18 -8.11
N THR A 54 -11.80 5.87 -8.57
CA THR A 54 -11.74 7.34 -8.70
C THR A 54 -12.86 7.88 -9.58
N ILE A 55 -13.02 7.34 -10.80
CA ILE A 55 -14.07 7.80 -11.72
C ILE A 55 -15.48 7.47 -11.21
N GLN A 56 -15.68 6.33 -10.52
CA GLN A 56 -16.96 5.99 -9.90
C GLN A 56 -17.32 7.02 -8.81
N LEU A 57 -16.35 7.40 -7.97
CA LEU A 57 -16.56 8.40 -6.93
C LEU A 57 -16.85 9.79 -7.53
N ILE A 58 -16.09 10.21 -8.55
CA ILE A 58 -16.34 11.48 -9.26
C ILE A 58 -17.73 11.48 -9.89
N ALA A 59 -18.14 10.40 -10.55
CA ALA A 59 -19.50 10.27 -11.09
C ALA A 59 -20.58 10.34 -9.99
N THR A 60 -20.31 9.76 -8.80
CA THR A 60 -21.23 9.87 -7.65
C THR A 60 -21.31 11.31 -7.15
N MET A 61 -20.20 12.04 -7.11
CA MET A 61 -20.20 13.48 -6.74
C MET A 61 -21.05 14.30 -7.72
N LEU A 62 -20.96 14.03 -9.01
CA LEU A 62 -21.79 14.68 -10.02
C LEU A 62 -23.28 14.28 -9.93
N GLY A 63 -23.58 13.03 -9.62
CA GLY A 63 -24.96 12.51 -9.50
C GLY A 63 -25.67 12.97 -8.23
N ASN A 64 -24.94 13.21 -7.17
CA ASN A 64 -25.44 13.75 -5.90
C ASN A 64 -24.54 14.92 -5.46
N PRO A 65 -24.64 16.11 -6.12
CA PRO A 65 -23.84 17.26 -5.77
C PRO A 65 -24.01 17.67 -4.30
N GLN A 66 -22.90 18.00 -3.67
CA GLN A 66 -22.83 18.49 -2.30
C GLN A 66 -22.06 19.81 -2.31
N GLU A 67 -22.41 20.73 -1.44
CA GLU A 67 -21.73 22.04 -1.36
C GLU A 67 -20.28 21.90 -0.89
N ARG A 68 -20.01 20.93 0.02
CA ARG A 68 -18.69 20.76 0.65
C ARG A 68 -18.30 19.30 0.78
N THR A 69 -17.46 18.85 -0.12
CA THR A 69 -16.82 17.52 -0.04
C THR A 69 -15.38 17.65 0.43
N LEU A 70 -15.00 16.96 1.50
CA LEU A 70 -13.61 16.82 1.94
C LEU A 70 -13.05 15.47 1.49
N LEU A 71 -11.96 15.51 0.71
CA LEU A 71 -11.23 14.33 0.26
C LEU A 71 -9.90 14.27 0.99
N ILE A 72 -9.72 13.27 1.86
CA ILE A 72 -8.51 13.04 2.64
C ILE A 72 -7.71 11.93 1.98
N VAL A 73 -6.48 12.24 1.58
CA VAL A 73 -5.65 11.35 0.77
C VAL A 73 -4.20 11.31 1.28
N PRO A 74 -3.39 10.31 0.91
CA PRO A 74 -1.94 10.40 1.02
C PRO A 74 -1.40 11.61 0.24
N LYS A 75 -0.43 12.32 0.81
CA LYS A 75 0.14 13.55 0.19
C LYS A 75 0.58 13.34 -1.27
N SER A 76 1.05 12.18 -1.57
CA SER A 76 1.59 11.78 -2.87
C SER A 76 0.58 11.71 -4.01
N ILE A 77 -0.71 11.56 -3.71
CA ILE A 77 -1.76 11.41 -4.74
C ILE A 77 -2.67 12.64 -4.84
N ILE A 78 -2.39 13.72 -4.11
CA ILE A 78 -3.16 14.98 -4.17
C ILE A 78 -3.28 15.47 -5.62
N THR A 79 -2.16 15.58 -6.32
CA THR A 79 -2.16 16.09 -7.70
C THR A 79 -2.88 15.15 -8.66
N GLN A 80 -2.74 13.85 -8.47
CA GLN A 80 -3.50 12.88 -9.28
C GLN A 80 -5.00 13.11 -9.12
N TRP A 81 -5.49 13.35 -7.90
CA TRP A 81 -6.89 13.66 -7.67
C TRP A 81 -7.32 14.96 -8.32
N VAL A 82 -6.50 16.02 -8.23
CA VAL A 82 -6.77 17.31 -8.91
C VAL A 82 -6.87 17.12 -10.42
N GLU A 83 -5.93 16.38 -11.03
CA GLU A 83 -5.90 16.09 -12.46
C GLU A 83 -7.11 15.22 -12.91
N GLU A 84 -7.46 14.21 -12.14
CA GLU A 84 -8.61 13.34 -12.44
C GLU A 84 -9.94 14.10 -12.32
N ILE A 85 -10.11 14.96 -11.30
CA ILE A 85 -11.32 15.78 -11.18
C ILE A 85 -11.38 16.81 -12.33
N ALA A 86 -10.29 17.50 -12.64
CA ALA A 86 -10.25 18.45 -13.74
C ALA A 86 -10.54 17.77 -15.08
N LYS A 87 -10.11 16.53 -15.26
CA LYS A 87 -10.36 15.75 -16.48
C LYS A 87 -11.81 15.28 -16.61
N PHE A 88 -12.37 14.70 -15.55
CA PHE A 88 -13.67 14.02 -15.61
C PHE A 88 -14.85 14.87 -15.14
N ALA A 89 -14.62 15.84 -14.29
CA ALA A 89 -15.63 16.74 -13.74
C ALA A 89 -15.15 18.20 -13.70
N PRO A 90 -14.85 18.84 -14.85
CA PRO A 90 -14.30 20.19 -14.91
C PRO A 90 -15.26 21.25 -14.36
N THR A 91 -16.50 20.90 -14.09
CA THR A 91 -17.50 21.78 -13.45
C THR A 91 -17.33 21.86 -11.93
N LEU A 92 -16.62 20.92 -11.29
CA LEU A 92 -16.38 20.95 -9.85
C LEU A 92 -15.18 21.85 -9.54
N THR A 93 -15.36 22.77 -8.62
CA THR A 93 -14.27 23.60 -8.09
C THR A 93 -13.45 22.80 -7.08
N VAL A 94 -12.12 22.85 -7.21
CA VAL A 94 -11.20 22.08 -6.37
C VAL A 94 -10.24 22.98 -5.62
N GLY A 95 -10.21 22.89 -4.29
CA GLY A 95 -9.21 23.52 -3.44
C GLY A 95 -8.26 22.50 -2.82
N VAL A 96 -6.97 22.82 -2.74
CA VAL A 96 -5.96 21.99 -2.06
C VAL A 96 -5.60 22.62 -0.73
N PHE A 97 -5.87 21.92 0.37
CA PHE A 97 -5.52 22.33 1.72
C PHE A 97 -4.22 21.63 2.17
N ASP A 98 -3.07 22.10 1.64
CA ASP A 98 -1.72 21.60 1.98
C ASP A 98 -0.70 22.75 1.94
N GLY A 99 0.46 22.55 2.54
CA GLY A 99 1.54 23.54 2.59
C GLY A 99 1.40 24.57 3.73
N PRO A 100 2.34 25.53 3.83
CA PRO A 100 2.37 26.54 4.89
C PRO A 100 1.26 27.59 4.74
N ASP A 101 0.95 28.00 3.52
CA ASP A 101 0.00 29.06 3.19
C ASP A 101 -1.43 28.55 2.92
N ARG A 102 -1.73 27.31 3.37
CA ARG A 102 -3.03 26.67 3.14
C ARG A 102 -4.19 27.50 3.71
N LYS A 103 -5.20 27.72 2.91
CA LYS A 103 -6.45 28.37 3.30
C LYS A 103 -7.64 27.50 2.89
N LEU A 104 -8.65 27.45 3.74
CA LEU A 104 -9.95 26.92 3.34
C LEU A 104 -10.62 27.95 2.44
N GLY A 105 -10.98 27.54 1.24
CA GLY A 105 -11.79 28.31 0.30
C GLY A 105 -13.20 27.72 0.19
N ASP A 106 -14.01 28.38 -0.59
CA ASP A 106 -15.35 27.90 -0.95
C ASP A 106 -15.22 27.08 -2.25
N HIS A 107 -15.07 25.76 -2.08
CA HIS A 107 -14.87 24.81 -3.17
C HIS A 107 -15.79 23.62 -2.99
N ASP A 108 -16.30 23.07 -4.10
CA ASP A 108 -17.09 21.84 -4.09
C ASP A 108 -16.30 20.65 -3.51
N VAL A 109 -14.99 20.61 -3.80
CA VAL A 109 -14.07 19.57 -3.31
C VAL A 109 -12.82 20.19 -2.70
N THR A 110 -12.60 19.95 -1.41
CA THR A 110 -11.35 20.30 -0.72
C THR A 110 -10.51 19.03 -0.53
N ILE A 111 -9.27 19.03 -1.02
CA ILE A 111 -8.34 17.91 -0.89
C ILE A 111 -7.32 18.22 0.19
N ALA A 112 -7.14 17.32 1.15
CA ALA A 112 -6.19 17.48 2.26
C ALA A 112 -5.40 16.17 2.51
N PRO A 113 -4.09 16.24 2.84
CA PRO A 113 -3.33 15.07 3.20
C PRO A 113 -3.57 14.61 4.65
N TYR A 114 -3.51 13.28 4.89
CA TYR A 114 -3.56 12.71 6.24
C TYR A 114 -2.54 13.32 7.21
N SER A 115 -1.37 13.72 6.72
CA SER A 115 -0.29 14.28 7.53
C SER A 115 -0.71 15.54 8.30
N LEU A 116 -1.65 16.33 7.78
CA LEU A 116 -2.17 17.52 8.45
C LEU A 116 -3.06 17.18 9.66
N LEU A 117 -3.58 15.96 9.71
CA LEU A 117 -4.41 15.46 10.81
C LEU A 117 -3.57 14.78 11.91
N SER A 118 -2.24 14.72 11.72
CA SER A 118 -1.24 14.21 12.66
C SER A 118 -0.43 15.34 13.29
N VAL A 119 -1.05 16.21 14.10
CA VAL A 119 -0.33 17.36 14.68
C VAL A 119 0.80 16.94 15.61
N LYS A 120 2.00 17.48 15.35
CA LYS A 120 3.17 17.42 16.24
C LYS A 120 2.98 18.42 17.37
N GLY A 121 2.97 17.97 18.61
CA GLY A 121 2.94 18.82 19.80
C GLY A 121 2.17 18.17 20.95
N GLY A 122 2.67 18.32 22.17
CA GLY A 122 2.18 17.67 23.40
C GLY A 122 0.77 18.07 23.89
N LYS A 123 -0.02 18.80 23.10
CA LYS A 123 -1.43 19.06 23.39
C LYS A 123 -2.28 17.89 22.90
N ALA A 124 -3.15 17.40 23.77
CA ALA A 124 -3.90 16.16 23.62
C ALA A 124 -4.79 16.06 22.37
N GLU A 125 -5.07 17.16 21.66
CA GLU A 125 -6.02 17.20 20.57
C GLU A 125 -5.58 18.12 19.43
N ALA A 126 -5.29 17.51 18.30
CA ALA A 126 -5.00 18.22 17.06
C ALA A 126 -6.31 18.76 16.46
N VAL A 127 -6.62 20.00 16.70
CA VAL A 127 -7.71 20.69 16.00
C VAL A 127 -7.11 21.43 14.82
N THR A 128 -7.56 21.07 13.62
CA THR A 128 -7.23 21.79 12.38
C THR A 128 -8.46 22.58 11.92
N PRO A 129 -8.33 23.59 11.05
CA PRO A 129 -9.48 24.27 10.46
C PRO A 129 -10.52 23.33 9.84
N LEU A 130 -10.11 22.14 9.37
CA LEU A 130 -11.00 21.13 8.81
C LEU A 130 -12.05 20.60 9.80
N HIS A 131 -11.79 20.68 11.13
CA HIS A 131 -12.74 20.26 12.17
C HIS A 131 -13.80 21.31 12.46
N GLY A 132 -13.55 22.58 12.10
CA GLY A 132 -14.50 23.67 12.28
C GLY A 132 -15.57 23.76 11.18
N VAL A 133 -15.46 22.92 10.15
CA VAL A 133 -16.40 22.90 9.02
C VAL A 133 -17.34 21.71 9.17
N GLN A 134 -18.64 21.97 8.95
CA GLN A 134 -19.62 20.92 8.72
C GLN A 134 -19.53 20.50 7.25
N TRP A 135 -19.00 19.30 7.02
CA TRP A 135 -18.88 18.72 5.67
C TRP A 135 -20.15 17.95 5.30
N ASP A 136 -20.59 18.06 4.07
CA ASP A 136 -21.68 17.22 3.58
C ASP A 136 -21.18 15.81 3.28
N ARG A 137 -19.98 15.72 2.68
CA ARG A 137 -19.33 14.44 2.36
C ARG A 137 -17.86 14.45 2.78
N VAL A 138 -17.41 13.36 3.40
CA VAL A 138 -15.98 13.09 3.66
C VAL A 138 -15.60 11.77 3.02
N VAL A 139 -14.53 11.79 2.24
CA VAL A 139 -13.97 10.62 1.54
C VAL A 139 -12.55 10.39 2.03
N LEU A 140 -12.25 9.16 2.42
CA LEU A 140 -10.91 8.70 2.76
C LEU A 140 -10.39 7.80 1.64
N ASP A 141 -9.40 8.25 0.89
CA ASP A 141 -8.69 7.37 -0.04
C ASP A 141 -7.46 6.77 0.64
N GLU A 142 -7.19 5.48 0.37
CA GLU A 142 -6.18 4.69 1.07
C GLU A 142 -6.34 4.73 2.61
N ALA A 143 -7.55 4.49 3.08
CA ALA A 143 -7.96 4.62 4.48
C ALA A 143 -7.21 3.71 5.47
N HIS A 144 -6.28 2.88 5.01
CA HIS A 144 -5.38 2.13 5.87
C HIS A 144 -4.52 3.04 6.79
N GLU A 145 -4.39 4.32 6.48
CA GLU A 145 -3.74 5.34 7.32
C GLU A 145 -4.43 5.51 8.69
N ILE A 146 -5.74 5.30 8.78
CA ILE A 146 -6.50 5.47 10.03
C ILE A 146 -6.81 4.16 10.76
N ARG A 147 -6.33 3.00 10.30
CA ARG A 147 -6.63 1.68 10.87
C ARG A 147 -6.32 1.53 12.36
N ASN A 148 -5.28 2.23 12.86
CA ASN A 148 -4.91 2.17 14.27
C ASN A 148 -5.74 3.19 15.08
N LYS A 149 -6.71 2.67 15.88
CA LYS A 149 -7.59 3.49 16.74
C LYS A 149 -6.87 4.42 17.72
N SER A 150 -5.65 4.06 18.12
CA SER A 150 -4.85 4.85 19.06
C SER A 150 -4.02 5.93 18.38
N SER A 151 -3.88 5.90 17.05
CA SER A 151 -3.11 6.88 16.32
C SER A 151 -3.75 8.27 16.37
N LYS A 152 -2.93 9.33 16.37
CA LYS A 152 -3.41 10.71 16.34
C LYS A 152 -4.25 10.99 15.10
N ILE A 153 -3.84 10.44 13.95
CA ILE A 153 -4.56 10.58 12.67
C ILE A 153 -5.96 9.98 12.77
N SER A 154 -6.08 8.74 13.25
CA SER A 154 -7.38 8.06 13.36
C SER A 154 -8.33 8.83 14.27
N LYS A 155 -7.87 9.25 15.44
CA LYS A 155 -8.67 10.04 16.38
C LYS A 155 -9.10 11.38 15.76
N SER A 156 -8.22 12.04 15.05
CA SER A 156 -8.47 13.32 14.40
C SER A 156 -9.50 13.18 13.28
N VAL A 157 -9.30 12.23 12.37
CA VAL A 157 -10.21 11.96 11.24
C VAL A 157 -11.63 11.60 11.71
N CYS A 158 -11.75 10.74 12.73
CA CYS A 158 -13.06 10.35 13.27
C CYS A 158 -13.85 11.50 13.92
N ARG A 159 -13.21 12.64 14.23
CA ARG A 159 -13.86 13.84 14.80
C ARG A 159 -14.40 14.80 13.75
N ILE A 160 -14.02 14.62 12.49
CA ILE A 160 -14.53 15.48 11.41
C ILE A 160 -16.04 15.24 11.26
N GLN A 161 -16.81 16.31 11.27
CA GLN A 161 -18.26 16.26 11.14
C GLN A 161 -18.64 16.11 9.65
N ALA A 162 -19.44 15.08 9.34
CA ALA A 162 -19.90 14.84 7.98
C ALA A 162 -21.24 14.09 7.95
N GLY A 163 -22.07 14.43 6.97
CA GLY A 163 -23.32 13.71 6.70
C GLY A 163 -23.12 12.39 5.97
N ILE A 164 -22.20 12.38 4.99
CA ILE A 164 -21.87 11.22 4.15
C ILE A 164 -20.39 10.86 4.35
N ARG A 165 -20.09 9.58 4.47
CA ARG A 165 -18.71 9.10 4.74
C ARG A 165 -18.32 7.95 3.83
N TRP A 166 -17.23 8.09 3.11
CA TRP A 166 -16.71 7.06 2.21
C TRP A 166 -15.32 6.61 2.60
N ILE A 167 -15.08 5.31 2.47
CA ILE A 167 -13.77 4.68 2.53
C ILE A 167 -13.49 4.09 1.15
N VAL A 168 -12.42 4.55 0.51
CA VAL A 168 -11.99 4.08 -0.81
C VAL A 168 -10.62 3.44 -0.66
N THR A 169 -10.50 2.16 -1.01
CA THR A 169 -9.21 1.46 -0.97
C THR A 169 -9.26 0.21 -1.84
N GLY A 170 -8.25 -0.01 -2.66
CA GLY A 170 -8.12 -1.22 -3.47
C GLY A 170 -7.54 -2.41 -2.70
N THR A 171 -6.95 -2.15 -1.55
CA THR A 171 -6.27 -3.14 -0.72
C THR A 171 -6.67 -2.94 0.75
N PRO A 172 -7.89 -3.31 1.13
CA PRO A 172 -8.33 -3.24 2.51
C PRO A 172 -7.61 -4.34 3.31
N VAL A 173 -6.33 -4.11 3.63
CA VAL A 173 -5.53 -5.03 4.43
C VAL A 173 -5.65 -4.61 5.88
N PHE A 174 -6.31 -5.47 6.64
CA PHE A 174 -6.44 -5.35 8.07
C PHE A 174 -5.41 -6.26 8.75
N ASN A 175 -4.72 -5.75 9.76
CA ASN A 175 -3.88 -6.59 10.60
C ASN A 175 -4.73 -7.38 11.63
N SER A 176 -5.94 -6.89 11.89
CA SER A 176 -6.86 -7.49 12.85
C SER A 176 -8.29 -6.99 12.61
N MET A 177 -9.27 -7.68 13.18
CA MET A 177 -10.67 -7.21 13.22
C MET A 177 -10.83 -5.84 13.89
N ASP A 178 -9.95 -5.47 14.82
CA ASP A 178 -9.94 -4.13 15.44
C ASP A 178 -9.68 -3.01 14.41
N ASP A 179 -8.89 -3.28 13.38
CA ASP A 179 -8.65 -2.32 12.30
C ASP A 179 -9.95 -2.09 11.51
N PHE A 180 -10.70 -3.16 11.20
CA PHE A 180 -12.01 -3.06 10.56
C PHE A 180 -13.02 -2.30 11.43
N VAL A 181 -13.08 -2.62 12.73
CA VAL A 181 -13.91 -1.90 13.70
C VAL A 181 -13.58 -0.39 13.71
N THR A 182 -12.29 -0.04 13.59
CA THR A 182 -11.88 1.37 13.56
C THR A 182 -12.39 2.10 12.31
N LEU A 183 -12.35 1.43 11.16
CA LEU A 183 -12.89 1.97 9.91
C LEU A 183 -14.43 2.06 9.95
N CYS A 184 -15.11 1.05 10.50
CA CYS A 184 -16.56 1.10 10.73
C CYS A 184 -16.96 2.27 11.65
N ARG A 185 -16.17 2.56 12.69
CA ARG A 185 -16.38 3.72 13.55
C ARG A 185 -16.31 5.04 12.78
N PHE A 186 -15.40 5.17 11.82
CA PHE A 186 -15.37 6.36 10.94
C PHE A 186 -16.68 6.50 10.16
N LEU A 187 -17.28 5.41 9.70
CA LEU A 187 -18.61 5.44 9.04
C LEU A 187 -19.77 5.75 10.02
N GLY A 188 -19.54 5.75 11.30
CA GLY A 188 -20.59 5.90 12.31
C GLY A 188 -21.26 4.60 12.73
N ILE A 189 -20.63 3.44 12.44
CA ILE A 189 -21.12 2.12 12.85
C ILE A 189 -20.50 1.76 14.21
N ASP A 190 -21.34 1.47 15.20
CA ASP A 190 -20.89 1.13 16.53
C ASP A 190 -20.16 -0.22 16.60
N LYS A 191 -19.17 -0.30 17.49
CA LYS A 191 -18.39 -1.52 17.73
C LYS A 191 -19.25 -2.72 18.08
N SER A 192 -20.29 -2.53 18.90
CA SER A 192 -21.22 -3.59 19.29
C SER A 192 -21.98 -4.19 18.09
N LEU A 193 -22.40 -3.34 17.15
CA LEU A 193 -23.02 -3.77 15.90
C LEU A 193 -22.04 -4.54 15.02
N VAL A 194 -20.79 -4.07 14.92
CA VAL A 194 -19.77 -4.77 14.12
C VAL A 194 -19.53 -6.18 14.66
N GLN A 195 -19.41 -6.33 15.99
CA GLN A 195 -19.16 -7.63 16.63
C GLN A 195 -20.35 -8.59 16.55
N GLY A 196 -21.59 -8.07 16.65
CA GLY A 196 -22.82 -8.89 16.59
C GLY A 196 -23.33 -9.20 15.19
N MET A 197 -23.03 -8.32 14.21
CA MET A 197 -23.60 -8.39 12.85
C MET A 197 -22.55 -8.22 11.74
N THR A 198 -21.34 -8.70 11.94
CA THR A 198 -20.23 -8.49 11.00
C THR A 198 -20.58 -8.84 9.55
N LYS A 199 -21.26 -9.96 9.32
CA LYS A 199 -21.67 -10.38 7.98
C LYS A 199 -22.65 -9.38 7.34
N LYS A 200 -23.71 -8.97 8.06
CA LYS A 200 -24.66 -7.98 7.54
C LYS A 200 -24.03 -6.65 7.21
N ILE A 201 -23.11 -6.19 8.06
CA ILE A 201 -22.38 -4.92 7.81
C ILE A 201 -21.55 -5.03 6.55
N LYS A 202 -20.87 -6.16 6.32
CA LYS A 202 -20.11 -6.40 5.11
C LYS A 202 -21.02 -6.40 3.87
N ASP A 203 -22.11 -7.13 3.92
CA ASP A 203 -23.03 -7.29 2.79
C ASP A 203 -23.71 -5.95 2.39
N ILE A 204 -23.93 -5.06 3.34
CA ILE A 204 -24.58 -3.76 3.10
C ILE A 204 -23.58 -2.69 2.70
N TYR A 205 -22.46 -2.55 3.46
CA TYR A 205 -21.60 -1.39 3.40
C TYR A 205 -20.31 -1.60 2.62
N ILE A 206 -20.01 -2.82 2.11
CA ILE A 206 -18.80 -3.09 1.34
C ILE A 206 -19.15 -3.49 -0.08
N LEU A 207 -18.68 -2.69 -1.06
CA LEU A 207 -18.67 -3.08 -2.46
C LEU A 207 -17.25 -3.49 -2.84
N ARG A 208 -17.08 -4.78 -3.19
CA ARG A 208 -15.81 -5.32 -3.66
C ARG A 208 -16.02 -6.20 -4.89
N ARG A 209 -15.32 -5.86 -5.95
CA ARG A 209 -15.24 -6.63 -7.18
C ARG A 209 -13.78 -6.80 -7.56
N THR A 210 -13.45 -7.93 -8.16
CA THR A 210 -12.10 -8.23 -8.64
C THR A 210 -12.09 -8.28 -10.16
N LYS A 211 -10.90 -8.20 -10.74
CA LYS A 211 -10.70 -8.35 -12.18
C LYS A 211 -11.19 -9.71 -12.68
N ASP A 212 -10.96 -10.76 -11.89
CA ASP A 212 -11.42 -12.11 -12.21
C ASP A 212 -12.95 -12.23 -12.22
N ASP A 213 -13.65 -11.58 -11.28
CA ASP A 213 -15.12 -11.56 -11.27
C ASP A 213 -15.65 -10.88 -12.53
N LEU A 214 -15.03 -9.78 -12.92
CA LEU A 214 -15.43 -9.03 -14.09
C LEU A 214 -15.09 -9.74 -15.40
N ALA A 215 -13.97 -10.47 -15.46
CA ALA A 215 -13.58 -11.27 -16.60
C ALA A 215 -14.57 -12.43 -16.88
N LYS A 216 -15.24 -12.96 -15.84
CA LYS A 216 -16.31 -13.96 -15.97
C LYS A 216 -17.57 -13.37 -16.62
N ILE A 217 -17.83 -12.09 -16.42
CA ILE A 217 -19.01 -11.39 -16.94
C ILE A 217 -18.72 -10.81 -18.33
N ASN A 218 -17.50 -10.32 -18.55
CA ASN A 218 -17.07 -9.71 -19.79
C ASN A 218 -15.62 -10.05 -20.10
N GLU A 219 -15.41 -10.94 -21.06
CA GLU A 219 -14.08 -11.42 -21.45
C GLU A 219 -13.12 -10.30 -21.91
N ARG A 220 -13.65 -9.18 -22.46
CA ARG A 220 -12.85 -8.02 -22.86
C ARG A 220 -12.17 -7.31 -21.68
N LEU A 221 -12.61 -7.58 -20.45
CA LEU A 221 -11.99 -7.05 -19.22
C LEU A 221 -10.91 -7.98 -18.68
N ARG A 222 -10.71 -9.13 -19.31
CA ARG A 222 -9.69 -10.10 -18.92
C ARG A 222 -8.32 -9.51 -19.17
N LEU A 223 -7.51 -9.45 -18.11
CA LEU A 223 -6.11 -9.10 -18.25
C LEU A 223 -5.31 -10.32 -18.73
N PRO A 224 -4.17 -10.09 -19.40
CA PRO A 224 -3.20 -11.14 -19.64
C PRO A 224 -2.80 -11.84 -18.33
N PRO A 225 -2.36 -13.10 -18.37
CA PRO A 225 -1.95 -13.82 -17.17
C PRO A 225 -0.87 -13.08 -16.38
N CYS A 226 -0.96 -13.18 -15.05
CA CYS A 226 0.10 -12.76 -14.14
C CYS A 226 0.64 -14.01 -13.43
N TYR A 227 1.88 -14.36 -13.74
CA TYR A 227 2.56 -15.51 -13.15
C TYR A 227 3.38 -15.03 -11.96
N PHE A 228 3.07 -15.54 -10.77
CA PHE A 228 3.79 -15.21 -9.54
C PHE A 228 4.56 -16.40 -9.04
N GLU A 229 5.87 -16.22 -8.80
CA GLU A 229 6.78 -17.23 -8.32
C GLU A 229 7.62 -16.71 -7.15
N ASN A 230 7.74 -17.50 -6.08
CA ASN A 230 8.77 -17.28 -5.08
C ASN A 230 10.04 -18.00 -5.54
N VAL A 231 11.12 -17.25 -5.71
CA VAL A 231 12.44 -17.79 -6.02
C VAL A 231 13.13 -18.08 -4.68
N GLU A 232 13.11 -19.34 -4.30
CA GLU A 232 13.75 -19.82 -3.07
C GLU A 232 15.24 -20.00 -3.31
N LEU A 233 16.05 -19.36 -2.50
CA LEU A 233 17.52 -19.34 -2.59
C LEU A 233 18.13 -19.88 -1.31
N ASP A 234 19.30 -20.48 -1.45
CA ASP A 234 20.19 -20.81 -0.33
C ASP A 234 21.33 -19.77 -0.28
N MET A 235 21.68 -19.29 0.91
CA MET A 235 22.82 -18.39 1.05
C MET A 235 24.14 -19.08 0.70
N TYR A 236 25.04 -18.36 0.06
CA TYR A 236 26.44 -18.80 -0.03
C TYR A 236 27.06 -18.91 1.36
N PRO A 237 28.10 -19.72 1.56
CA PRO A 237 28.70 -19.91 2.88
C PRO A 237 29.08 -18.62 3.59
N ASP A 238 29.74 -17.71 2.89
CA ASP A 238 30.17 -16.40 3.40
C ASP A 238 29.00 -15.47 3.74
N GLU A 239 27.95 -15.42 2.92
CA GLU A 239 26.71 -14.71 3.24
C GLU A 239 26.04 -15.28 4.49
N ARG A 240 26.01 -16.60 4.58
CA ARG A 240 25.39 -17.33 5.68
C ARG A 240 26.11 -17.05 6.99
N ASP A 241 27.44 -17.17 7.00
CA ASP A 241 28.24 -16.88 8.18
C ASP A 241 28.02 -15.45 8.68
N MET A 242 27.99 -14.49 7.77
CA MET A 242 27.69 -13.09 8.10
C MET A 242 26.30 -12.92 8.66
N TYR A 243 25.30 -13.53 8.03
CA TYR A 243 23.91 -13.42 8.51
C TYR A 243 23.73 -14.12 9.86
N GLU A 244 24.30 -15.30 10.10
CA GLU A 244 24.22 -16.00 11.38
C GLU A 244 24.87 -15.18 12.51
N PHE A 245 25.99 -14.51 12.22
CA PHE A 245 26.60 -13.54 13.13
C PHE A 245 25.61 -12.41 13.48
N VAL A 246 25.04 -11.74 12.47
CA VAL A 246 24.07 -10.65 12.65
C VAL A 246 22.82 -11.12 13.40
N PHE A 247 22.35 -12.31 13.10
CA PHE A 247 21.16 -12.89 13.75
C PHE A 247 21.42 -13.19 15.24
N LYS A 248 22.59 -13.76 15.56
CA LYS A 248 23.00 -14.03 16.95
C LYS A 248 23.19 -12.74 17.75
N GLU A 249 23.86 -11.74 17.18
CA GLU A 249 24.01 -10.41 17.78
C GLU A 249 22.65 -9.78 18.09
N ALA A 250 21.71 -9.89 17.18
CA ALA A 250 20.32 -9.45 17.38
C ALA A 250 19.63 -10.20 18.52
N GLN A 251 19.77 -11.54 18.60
CA GLN A 251 19.22 -12.33 19.68
C GLN A 251 19.74 -11.88 21.05
N ASP A 252 21.05 -11.73 21.18
CA ASP A 252 21.71 -11.35 22.43
C ASP A 252 21.31 -9.92 22.85
N THR A 253 21.31 -8.97 21.89
CA THR A 253 20.86 -7.60 22.12
C THR A 253 19.40 -7.54 22.61
N ILE A 254 18.52 -8.32 22.00
CA ILE A 254 17.10 -8.39 22.41
C ILE A 254 16.99 -8.98 23.83
N LYS A 255 17.67 -10.10 24.12
CA LYS A 255 17.66 -10.74 25.44
C LYS A 255 18.12 -9.79 26.53
N ASP A 256 19.22 -9.07 26.32
CA ASP A 256 19.77 -8.16 27.28
C ASP A 256 18.89 -6.91 27.49
N THR A 257 18.30 -6.40 26.41
CA THR A 257 17.32 -5.30 26.48
C THR A 257 16.09 -5.68 27.31
N PHE A 258 15.66 -6.94 27.25
CA PHE A 258 14.49 -7.39 28.01
C PHE A 258 14.81 -7.69 29.49
N LYS A 259 16.07 -8.05 29.83
CA LYS A 259 16.55 -8.15 31.21
C LYS A 259 16.67 -6.78 31.87
N ALA A 260 17.03 -5.75 31.12
CA ALA A 260 17.18 -4.41 31.63
C ALA A 260 15.83 -3.74 31.97
N ALA A 261 15.81 -2.91 33.00
CA ALA A 261 14.64 -2.11 33.43
C ALA A 261 14.40 -0.91 32.49
N THR A 262 14.22 -1.17 31.18
CA THR A 262 14.02 -0.15 30.16
C THR A 262 12.55 -0.01 29.76
N SER A 263 12.18 1.15 29.18
CA SER A 263 10.82 1.40 28.76
C SER A 263 10.41 0.47 27.60
N LEU A 264 9.11 0.17 27.50
CA LEU A 264 8.56 -0.64 26.41
C LEU A 264 8.86 -0.02 25.02
N ASN A 265 8.84 1.31 24.91
CA ASN A 265 9.17 2.01 23.68
C ASN A 265 10.62 1.77 23.24
N TYR A 266 11.55 1.77 24.19
CA TYR A 266 12.95 1.45 23.90
C TYR A 266 13.13 0.01 23.43
N LYS A 267 12.49 -0.95 24.14
CA LYS A 267 12.49 -2.37 23.74
C LYS A 267 11.97 -2.56 22.31
N ASN A 268 10.88 -1.86 21.98
CA ASN A 268 10.29 -1.91 20.64
C ASN A 268 11.24 -1.35 19.57
N MET A 269 11.94 -0.26 19.88
CA MET A 269 12.92 0.34 18.96
C MET A 269 14.07 -0.61 18.69
N VAL A 270 14.63 -1.25 19.71
CA VAL A 270 15.72 -2.22 19.57
C VAL A 270 15.31 -3.42 18.69
N ILE A 271 14.13 -4.01 18.93
CA ILE A 271 13.63 -5.12 18.10
C ILE A 271 13.53 -4.70 16.63
N LEU A 272 12.99 -3.50 16.36
CA LEU A 272 12.85 -3.01 14.98
C LEU A 272 14.20 -2.74 14.32
N GLU A 273 15.20 -2.25 15.08
CA GLU A 273 16.57 -2.06 14.59
C GLU A 273 17.21 -3.41 14.24
N CYS A 274 17.12 -4.40 15.13
CA CYS A 274 17.60 -5.76 14.88
C CYS A 274 16.99 -6.37 13.62
N LEU A 275 15.66 -6.25 13.46
CA LEU A 275 14.96 -6.71 12.27
C LEU A 275 15.44 -5.99 11.00
N LEU A 276 15.63 -4.68 11.08
CA LEU A 276 16.16 -3.89 9.97
C LEU A 276 17.55 -4.38 9.53
N ARG A 277 18.45 -4.60 10.49
CA ARG A 277 19.82 -5.06 10.22
C ARG A 277 19.86 -6.46 9.62
N ALA A 278 19.10 -7.39 10.19
CA ALA A 278 18.99 -8.74 9.63
C ALA A 278 18.47 -8.71 8.18
N ARG A 279 17.44 -7.93 7.88
CA ARG A 279 16.91 -7.77 6.52
C ARG A 279 17.89 -7.13 5.55
N GLN A 280 18.67 -6.14 6.01
CA GLN A 280 19.72 -5.52 5.20
C GLN A 280 20.78 -6.54 4.83
N CYS A 281 21.25 -7.33 5.80
CA CYS A 281 22.22 -8.40 5.59
C CYS A 281 21.71 -9.45 4.59
N MET A 282 20.44 -9.88 4.70
CA MET A 282 19.82 -10.85 3.80
C MET A 282 19.67 -10.37 2.35
N ILE A 283 19.60 -9.08 2.09
CA ILE A 283 19.54 -8.55 0.73
C ILE A 283 20.94 -8.40 0.16
N TRP A 284 21.80 -7.73 0.92
CA TRP A 284 23.22 -7.52 0.56
C TRP A 284 24.02 -7.17 1.80
N PRO A 285 24.99 -8.01 2.23
CA PRO A 285 25.70 -7.83 3.49
C PRO A 285 26.40 -6.48 3.67
N GLN A 286 26.86 -5.84 2.59
CA GLN A 286 27.44 -4.49 2.67
C GLN A 286 26.51 -3.47 3.33
N MET A 287 25.18 -3.58 3.12
CA MET A 287 24.24 -2.64 3.76
C MET A 287 24.22 -2.74 5.29
N TYR A 288 24.49 -3.94 5.83
CA TYR A 288 24.66 -4.10 7.28
C TYR A 288 25.94 -3.41 7.73
N LEU A 289 27.08 -3.64 7.05
CA LEU A 289 28.38 -3.03 7.35
C LEU A 289 28.30 -1.50 7.29
N ASP A 290 27.72 -0.95 6.24
CA ASP A 290 27.48 0.50 6.09
C ASP A 290 26.63 1.05 7.25
N GLY A 291 25.62 0.30 7.65
CA GLY A 291 24.71 0.70 8.71
C GLY A 291 25.37 0.71 10.09
N ILE A 292 26.23 -0.24 10.39
CA ILE A 292 27.00 -0.29 11.64
C ILE A 292 28.08 0.80 11.64
N ALA A 293 28.80 0.97 10.54
CA ALA A 293 29.80 2.02 10.41
C ALA A 293 29.21 3.42 10.62
N LYS A 294 28.03 3.68 10.03
CA LYS A 294 27.30 4.94 10.25
C LYS A 294 26.89 5.13 11.71
N LYS A 295 26.49 4.07 12.40
CA LYS A 295 26.11 4.13 13.82
C LYS A 295 27.30 4.44 14.72
N ASN A 296 28.46 3.87 14.38
CA ASN A 296 29.70 4.00 15.15
C ASN A 296 30.60 5.17 14.69
N GLU A 297 30.15 5.94 13.69
CA GLU A 297 30.93 7.06 13.10
C GLU A 297 32.28 6.61 12.55
N THR A 298 32.33 5.38 11.99
CA THR A 298 33.54 4.78 11.41
C THR A 298 33.42 4.65 9.89
N LYS A 299 34.53 4.27 9.24
CA LYS A 299 34.46 3.86 7.82
C LYS A 299 33.89 2.44 7.72
N PRO A 300 32.99 2.17 6.75
CA PRO A 300 32.47 0.83 6.56
C PRO A 300 33.57 -0.12 6.06
N GLU A 301 33.55 -1.34 6.59
CA GLU A 301 34.31 -2.44 6.02
C GLU A 301 33.69 -2.82 4.66
N GLN A 302 34.55 -3.25 3.73
CA GLN A 302 34.11 -3.66 2.41
C GLN A 302 33.69 -5.13 2.43
N TRP A 303 32.48 -5.43 2.02
CA TRP A 303 32.05 -6.81 1.77
C TRP A 303 32.77 -7.36 0.52
N VAL A 304 33.48 -8.45 0.69
CA VAL A 304 34.24 -9.11 -0.39
C VAL A 304 33.64 -10.45 -0.80
N GLY A 305 32.57 -10.89 -0.11
CA GLY A 305 31.85 -12.12 -0.42
C GLY A 305 30.83 -11.96 -1.57
N ARG A 306 30.23 -13.08 -1.96
CA ARG A 306 29.18 -13.14 -2.98
C ARG A 306 27.82 -12.80 -2.39
N SER A 307 26.85 -12.50 -3.23
CA SER A 307 25.42 -12.40 -2.85
C SER A 307 24.55 -13.15 -3.84
N HIS A 308 23.96 -14.26 -3.40
CA HIS A 308 23.15 -15.12 -4.25
C HIS A 308 21.92 -14.39 -4.80
N LYS A 309 21.28 -13.52 -4.01
CA LYS A 309 20.16 -12.70 -4.50
C LYS A 309 20.57 -11.75 -5.62
N MET A 310 21.71 -11.09 -5.47
CA MET A 310 22.19 -10.13 -6.47
C MET A 310 22.60 -10.83 -7.76
N GLU A 311 23.35 -11.94 -7.64
CA GLU A 311 23.74 -12.74 -8.81
C GLU A 311 22.51 -13.30 -9.55
N THR A 312 21.58 -13.91 -8.84
CA THR A 312 20.32 -14.41 -9.42
C THR A 312 19.50 -13.30 -10.09
N LEU A 313 19.45 -12.10 -9.50
CA LEU A 313 18.78 -10.94 -10.14
C LEU A 313 19.42 -10.61 -11.49
N PHE A 314 20.75 -10.49 -11.54
CA PHE A 314 21.46 -10.13 -12.77
C PHE A 314 21.36 -11.23 -13.84
N GLU A 315 21.42 -12.49 -13.45
CA GLU A 315 21.19 -13.63 -14.34
C GLU A 315 19.77 -13.59 -14.95
N MET A 316 18.75 -13.34 -14.12
CA MET A 316 17.38 -13.25 -14.60
C MET A 316 17.16 -12.06 -15.54
N ILE A 317 17.79 -10.91 -15.28
CA ILE A 317 17.71 -9.73 -16.17
C ILE A 317 18.43 -10.06 -17.49
N GLY A 318 19.62 -10.64 -17.43
CA GLY A 318 20.39 -11.05 -18.62
C GLY A 318 19.68 -12.11 -19.47
N GLY A 319 18.91 -12.99 -18.85
CA GLY A 319 18.10 -14.00 -19.53
C GLY A 319 16.92 -13.44 -20.34
N HIS A 320 16.55 -12.17 -20.16
CA HIS A 320 15.41 -11.53 -20.83
C HIS A 320 15.75 -10.16 -21.43
N PRO A 321 16.76 -10.05 -22.31
CA PRO A 321 17.29 -8.77 -22.79
C PRO A 321 16.32 -7.99 -23.69
N GLN A 322 15.22 -8.62 -24.14
CA GLN A 322 14.20 -7.98 -24.98
C GLN A 322 12.97 -7.53 -24.17
N GLU A 323 12.95 -7.72 -22.86
CA GLU A 323 11.83 -7.36 -22.02
C GLU A 323 12.21 -6.22 -21.06
N LYS A 324 11.29 -5.28 -20.85
CA LYS A 324 11.48 -4.24 -19.83
C LYS A 324 11.25 -4.81 -18.45
N THR A 325 12.14 -4.46 -17.53
CA THR A 325 12.19 -4.98 -16.17
C THR A 325 11.84 -3.91 -15.15
N LEU A 326 11.06 -4.29 -14.14
CA LEU A 326 10.74 -3.50 -12.97
C LEU A 326 11.28 -4.18 -11.71
N ILE A 327 12.10 -3.49 -10.93
CA ILE A 327 12.69 -4.02 -9.70
C ILE A 327 12.16 -3.24 -8.51
N PHE A 328 11.52 -3.94 -7.56
CA PHE A 328 11.09 -3.36 -6.29
C PHE A 328 12.10 -3.64 -5.19
N CYS A 329 12.72 -2.57 -4.71
CA CYS A 329 13.73 -2.55 -3.68
C CYS A 329 13.16 -2.06 -2.34
N GLN A 330 13.72 -2.54 -1.23
CA GLN A 330 13.38 -2.10 0.11
C GLN A 330 14.23 -0.89 0.54
N PHE A 331 15.50 -0.88 0.17
CA PHE A 331 16.51 0.06 0.64
C PHE A 331 17.20 0.81 -0.50
N VAL A 332 17.65 2.02 -0.19
CA VAL A 332 18.39 2.84 -1.15
C VAL A 332 19.77 2.24 -1.46
N GLY A 333 20.39 1.58 -0.48
CA GLY A 333 21.70 0.92 -0.66
C GLY A 333 21.65 -0.19 -1.72
N GLU A 334 20.62 -1.05 -1.69
CA GLU A 334 20.46 -2.08 -2.71
C GLU A 334 20.21 -1.47 -4.10
N MET A 335 19.45 -0.37 -4.18
CA MET A 335 19.19 0.33 -5.44
C MET A 335 20.50 0.90 -6.03
N ASN A 336 21.36 1.48 -5.18
CA ASN A 336 22.66 2.00 -5.60
C ASN A 336 23.53 0.90 -6.19
N TYR A 337 23.62 -0.24 -5.49
CA TYR A 337 24.39 -1.37 -5.96
C TYR A 337 23.84 -1.95 -7.26
N ILE A 338 22.57 -2.26 -7.34
CA ILE A 338 21.94 -2.78 -8.56
C ILE A 338 22.20 -1.82 -9.74
N GLN A 339 22.00 -0.52 -9.53
CA GLN A 339 22.21 0.48 -10.59
C GLN A 339 23.66 0.54 -11.06
N SER A 340 24.63 0.36 -10.16
CA SER A 340 26.06 0.38 -10.50
C SER A 340 26.53 -0.83 -11.29
N GLN A 341 25.80 -1.94 -11.23
CA GLN A 341 26.15 -3.21 -11.92
C GLN A 341 25.45 -3.37 -13.28
N LEU A 342 24.42 -2.57 -13.55
CA LEU A 342 23.66 -2.68 -14.80
C LEU A 342 24.28 -1.80 -15.90
N GLU A 343 24.56 -2.42 -17.03
CA GLU A 343 25.07 -1.71 -18.25
C GLU A 343 23.93 -1.19 -19.15
N CYS A 344 22.68 -1.65 -18.91
CA CYS A 344 21.50 -1.25 -19.67
C CYS A 344 20.91 0.10 -19.20
N PRO A 345 20.07 0.76 -20.02
CA PRO A 345 19.39 1.98 -19.61
C PRO A 345 18.55 1.74 -18.33
N THR A 346 18.94 2.43 -17.25
CA THR A 346 18.36 2.24 -15.93
C THR A 346 17.73 3.54 -15.43
N PHE A 347 16.50 3.43 -14.94
CA PHE A 347 15.69 4.51 -14.38
C PHE A 347 15.40 4.22 -12.91
N ARG A 348 15.15 5.27 -12.12
CA ARG A 348 15.03 5.11 -10.68
C ARG A 348 14.03 6.05 -10.04
N ILE A 349 13.25 5.53 -9.07
CA ILE A 349 12.43 6.33 -8.16
C ILE A 349 12.60 5.84 -6.73
N ASP A 350 13.02 6.74 -5.85
CA ASP A 350 13.03 6.55 -4.39
C ASP A 350 12.38 7.73 -3.67
N GLY A 351 12.51 7.78 -2.33
CA GLY A 351 11.91 8.83 -1.51
C GLY A 351 12.47 10.24 -1.71
N SER A 352 13.69 10.37 -2.29
CA SER A 352 14.36 11.66 -2.53
C SER A 352 14.00 12.30 -3.87
N VAL A 353 13.45 11.52 -4.81
CA VAL A 353 13.15 11.99 -6.17
C VAL A 353 11.95 12.92 -6.16
N SER A 354 12.10 14.12 -6.73
CA SER A 354 11.04 15.12 -6.83
C SER A 354 9.85 14.60 -7.66
N LYS A 355 8.71 15.28 -7.58
CA LYS A 355 7.53 14.87 -8.35
C LYS A 355 7.73 15.04 -9.85
N GLU A 356 8.34 16.13 -10.25
CA GLU A 356 8.68 16.46 -11.64
C GLU A 356 9.65 15.42 -12.22
N ASP A 357 10.69 15.08 -11.45
CA ASP A 357 11.67 14.07 -11.85
C ASP A 357 11.03 12.67 -11.97
N ARG A 358 10.07 12.32 -11.09
CA ARG A 358 9.34 11.05 -11.19
C ARG A 358 8.59 10.94 -12.51
N CYS A 359 7.91 12.01 -12.94
CA CYS A 359 7.22 12.05 -14.23
C CYS A 359 8.21 11.89 -15.39
N THR A 360 9.34 12.56 -15.30
CA THR A 360 10.43 12.49 -16.30
C THR A 360 11.03 11.09 -16.36
N GLN A 361 11.38 10.48 -15.23
CA GLN A 361 11.90 9.11 -15.17
C GLN A 361 10.93 8.11 -15.80
N LEU A 362 9.64 8.23 -15.47
CA LEU A 362 8.60 7.36 -16.01
C LEU A 362 8.44 7.55 -17.53
N ALA A 363 8.40 8.80 -18.02
CA ALA A 363 8.29 9.10 -19.44
C ALA A 363 9.50 8.58 -20.24
N ASN A 364 10.70 8.73 -19.68
CA ASN A 364 11.91 8.24 -20.29
C ASN A 364 11.95 6.70 -20.34
N PHE A 365 11.57 6.01 -19.25
CA PHE A 365 11.46 4.55 -19.24
C PHE A 365 10.46 4.04 -20.30
N LYS A 366 9.33 4.71 -20.45
CA LYS A 366 8.33 4.33 -21.48
C LYS A 366 8.90 4.36 -22.89
N ARG A 367 9.74 5.35 -23.19
CA ARG A 367 10.39 5.54 -24.49
C ARG A 367 11.68 4.73 -24.67
N ALA A 368 12.25 4.23 -23.58
CA ALA A 368 13.50 3.50 -23.58
C ALA A 368 13.40 2.19 -24.40
N PRO A 369 14.53 1.66 -24.92
CA PRO A 369 14.54 0.41 -25.68
C PRO A 369 14.14 -0.80 -24.82
N PRO A 370 13.82 -1.95 -25.44
CA PRO A 370 13.76 -3.22 -24.75
C PRO A 370 15.01 -3.49 -23.89
N GLY A 371 14.89 -4.28 -22.83
CA GLY A 371 15.99 -4.54 -21.90
C GLY A 371 16.23 -3.46 -20.86
N SER A 372 15.53 -2.31 -20.95
CA SER A 372 15.65 -1.25 -19.94
C SER A 372 15.09 -1.67 -18.60
N VAL A 373 15.71 -1.17 -17.53
CA VAL A 373 15.37 -1.49 -16.13
C VAL A 373 14.82 -0.27 -15.40
N PHE A 374 13.77 -0.46 -14.61
CA PHE A 374 13.24 0.55 -13.71
C PHE A 374 13.34 0.07 -12.27
N ILE A 375 14.11 0.75 -11.45
CA ILE A 375 14.32 0.43 -10.03
C ILE A 375 13.45 1.34 -9.18
N ILE A 376 12.60 0.78 -8.34
CA ILE A 376 11.66 1.55 -7.51
C ILE A 376 11.76 1.10 -6.06
N GLN A 377 11.94 2.06 -5.15
CA GLN A 377 11.76 1.79 -3.74
C GLN A 377 10.28 1.47 -3.48
N ILE A 378 10.00 0.28 -2.93
CA ILE A 378 8.64 -0.26 -2.83
C ILE A 378 7.66 0.67 -2.10
N LYS A 379 8.12 1.40 -1.08
CA LYS A 379 7.32 2.40 -0.35
C LYS A 379 7.02 3.64 -1.20
N SER A 380 7.92 4.02 -2.10
CA SER A 380 7.76 5.17 -3.00
C SER A 380 6.98 4.81 -4.27
N GLY A 381 6.97 3.53 -4.66
CA GLY A 381 6.24 3.00 -5.82
C GLY A 381 4.73 2.86 -5.59
N GLY A 382 4.24 3.00 -4.36
CA GLY A 382 2.81 2.99 -4.02
C GLY A 382 2.00 4.15 -4.61
N GLN A 383 2.62 5.08 -5.34
CA GLN A 383 2.06 6.38 -5.72
C GLN A 383 1.67 6.45 -7.19
N GLY A 384 0.54 5.86 -7.58
CA GLY A 384 -0.16 6.18 -8.83
C GLY A 384 0.58 5.89 -10.16
N LEU A 385 1.81 5.38 -10.13
CA LEU A 385 2.62 5.14 -11.33
C LEU A 385 1.95 4.12 -12.26
N ASN A 386 2.04 4.35 -13.56
CA ASN A 386 1.61 3.43 -14.59
C ASN A 386 2.82 2.92 -15.38
N ILE A 387 3.17 1.63 -15.17
CA ILE A 387 4.39 1.00 -15.69
C ILE A 387 4.01 -0.30 -16.42
N GLN A 388 3.04 -0.23 -17.31
CA GLN A 388 2.54 -1.36 -18.10
C GLN A 388 3.56 -1.90 -19.09
N GLU A 389 4.56 -1.10 -19.42
CA GLU A 389 5.65 -1.46 -20.34
C GLU A 389 6.57 -2.55 -19.78
N ALA A 390 6.59 -2.73 -18.44
CA ALA A 390 7.38 -3.79 -17.79
C ALA A 390 6.59 -5.09 -17.71
N THR A 391 7.14 -6.16 -18.28
CA THR A 391 6.60 -7.53 -18.24
C THR A 391 7.33 -8.40 -17.24
N ARG A 392 8.57 -8.06 -16.87
CA ARG A 392 9.35 -8.71 -15.82
C ARG A 392 9.35 -7.87 -14.55
N VAL A 393 8.94 -8.46 -13.44
CA VAL A 393 8.86 -7.78 -12.15
C VAL A 393 9.61 -8.59 -11.10
N TYR A 394 10.62 -7.98 -10.49
CA TYR A 394 11.41 -8.59 -9.42
C TYR A 394 11.17 -7.89 -8.10
N ILE A 395 10.88 -8.66 -7.05
CA ILE A 395 10.73 -8.19 -5.68
C ILE A 395 11.91 -8.75 -4.87
N MET A 396 12.82 -7.90 -4.45
CA MET A 396 14.09 -8.30 -3.84
C MET A 396 13.95 -8.96 -2.46
N ALA A 397 12.89 -8.62 -1.73
CA ALA A 397 12.59 -9.21 -0.43
C ALA A 397 11.12 -9.00 -0.06
N PRO A 398 10.54 -9.83 0.81
CA PRO A 398 9.18 -9.66 1.29
C PRO A 398 8.96 -8.28 1.93
N ALA A 399 7.85 -7.61 1.59
CA ALA A 399 7.45 -6.40 2.28
C ALA A 399 6.85 -6.73 3.65
N TRP A 400 6.86 -5.77 4.59
CA TRP A 400 6.20 -5.95 5.88
C TRP A 400 4.67 -6.13 5.75
N ASN A 401 4.09 -5.50 4.73
CA ASN A 401 2.67 -5.54 4.46
C ASN A 401 2.41 -6.12 3.06
N PRO A 402 1.64 -7.21 2.92
CA PRO A 402 1.33 -7.81 1.62
C PRO A 402 0.62 -6.83 0.67
N ALA A 403 -0.16 -5.88 1.21
CA ALA A 403 -0.78 -4.85 0.38
C ALA A 403 0.23 -4.00 -0.39
N THR A 404 1.40 -3.75 0.18
CA THR A 404 2.47 -3.00 -0.49
C THR A 404 2.97 -3.74 -1.73
N GLU A 405 3.09 -5.07 -1.66
CA GLU A 405 3.45 -5.92 -2.80
C GLU A 405 2.33 -5.92 -3.85
N LEU A 406 1.08 -6.09 -3.43
CA LEU A 406 -0.07 -6.04 -4.34
C LEU A 406 -0.21 -4.68 -5.03
N GLN A 407 0.03 -3.58 -4.31
CA GLN A 407 0.06 -2.24 -4.89
C GLN A 407 1.20 -2.09 -5.91
N ALA A 408 2.36 -2.64 -5.61
CA ALA A 408 3.50 -2.65 -6.52
C ALA A 408 3.19 -3.43 -7.80
N LEU A 409 2.60 -4.63 -7.69
CA LEU A 409 2.15 -5.44 -8.83
C LEU A 409 1.11 -4.71 -9.68
N GLY A 410 0.17 -4.02 -9.06
CA GLY A 410 -0.85 -3.22 -9.74
C GLY A 410 -0.30 -2.04 -10.55
N ARG A 411 1.03 -1.79 -10.56
CA ARG A 411 1.66 -0.80 -11.43
C ARG A 411 1.93 -1.34 -12.84
N SER A 412 2.23 -2.62 -12.96
CA SER A 412 2.50 -3.32 -14.21
C SER A 412 1.27 -4.12 -14.68
N HIS A 413 0.64 -4.92 -13.80
CA HIS A 413 -0.53 -5.74 -14.11
C HIS A 413 -1.84 -4.98 -13.82
N ARG A 414 -2.28 -4.18 -14.78
CA ARG A 414 -3.48 -3.34 -14.68
C ARG A 414 -4.20 -3.20 -16.03
N THR A 415 -5.41 -2.63 -16.01
CA THR A 415 -6.19 -2.34 -17.22
C THR A 415 -5.35 -1.61 -18.27
N GLY A 416 -5.26 -2.16 -19.48
CA GLY A 416 -4.41 -1.70 -20.56
C GLY A 416 -3.13 -2.50 -20.76
N GLN A 417 -2.80 -3.45 -19.86
CA GLN A 417 -1.73 -4.42 -20.10
C GLN A 417 -2.14 -5.39 -21.21
N THR A 418 -1.24 -5.63 -22.16
CA THR A 418 -1.48 -6.49 -23.33
C THR A 418 -0.63 -7.76 -23.34
N GLN A 419 0.37 -7.82 -22.45
CA GLN A 419 1.32 -8.94 -22.37
C GLN A 419 1.23 -9.64 -21.01
N PRO A 420 1.56 -10.94 -20.91
CA PRO A 420 1.73 -11.62 -19.63
C PRO A 420 2.77 -10.90 -18.76
N VAL A 421 2.53 -10.88 -17.45
CA VAL A 421 3.45 -10.30 -16.46
C VAL A 421 4.02 -11.44 -15.62
N TYR A 422 5.34 -11.49 -15.51
CA TYR A 422 6.06 -12.48 -14.74
C TYR A 422 6.66 -11.83 -13.51
N VAL A 423 6.19 -12.24 -12.34
CA VAL A 423 6.59 -11.68 -11.05
C VAL A 423 7.40 -12.71 -10.29
N LYS A 424 8.62 -12.35 -9.92
CA LYS A 424 9.49 -13.21 -9.12
C LYS A 424 9.87 -12.48 -7.84
N LYS A 425 9.61 -13.12 -6.69
CA LYS A 425 9.99 -12.65 -5.37
C LYS A 425 11.10 -13.51 -4.82
N MET A 426 12.23 -12.90 -4.48
CA MET A 426 13.39 -13.61 -3.96
C MET A 426 13.30 -13.80 -2.45
N ILE A 427 13.59 -15.01 -1.99
CA ILE A 427 13.47 -15.41 -0.60
C ILE A 427 14.61 -16.35 -0.26
N TYR A 428 15.30 -16.10 0.85
CA TYR A 428 16.19 -17.10 1.41
C TYR A 428 15.39 -18.12 2.21
N ARG A 429 15.52 -19.38 1.81
CA ARG A 429 14.80 -20.53 2.38
C ARG A 429 15.31 -20.85 3.78
N GLU A 430 14.39 -21.11 4.73
CA GLU A 430 14.71 -21.68 6.03
C GLU A 430 15.10 -23.16 5.89
N THR A 431 16.06 -23.60 6.69
CA THR A 431 16.46 -25.00 6.81
C THR A 431 16.48 -25.41 8.28
N GLU A 432 16.72 -26.69 8.57
CA GLU A 432 16.82 -27.15 9.97
C GLU A 432 17.88 -26.40 10.79
N THR A 433 18.94 -25.92 10.13
CA THR A 433 20.06 -25.23 10.77
C THR A 433 20.11 -23.73 10.50
N PHE A 434 19.23 -23.19 9.65
CA PHE A 434 19.21 -21.79 9.25
C PHE A 434 17.81 -21.19 9.39
N LEU A 435 17.70 -20.09 10.16
CA LEU A 435 16.47 -19.35 10.39
C LEU A 435 16.36 -18.17 9.43
N SER A 436 15.30 -18.15 8.62
CA SER A 436 15.05 -17.08 7.68
C SER A 436 14.07 -16.03 8.23
N VAL A 437 14.56 -14.82 8.50
CA VAL A 437 13.67 -13.67 8.84
C VAL A 437 12.66 -13.40 7.73
N GLU A 438 12.99 -13.69 6.47
CA GLU A 438 12.08 -13.47 5.35
C GLU A 438 10.92 -14.45 5.33
N GLU A 439 11.16 -15.74 5.60
CA GLU A 439 10.08 -16.73 5.71
C GLU A 439 9.16 -16.46 6.91
N GLU A 440 9.74 -16.09 8.05
CA GLU A 440 8.95 -15.67 9.20
C GLU A 440 8.09 -14.43 8.91
N MET A 441 8.62 -13.46 8.16
CA MET A 441 7.84 -12.31 7.69
C MET A 441 6.71 -12.73 6.74
N MET A 442 6.95 -13.69 5.86
CA MET A 442 5.91 -14.22 4.97
C MET A 442 4.83 -14.96 5.75
N ALA A 443 5.17 -15.71 6.79
CA ALA A 443 4.21 -16.33 7.68
C ALA A 443 3.31 -15.28 8.38
N LEU A 444 3.89 -14.17 8.83
CA LEU A 444 3.13 -13.03 9.36
C LEU A 444 2.26 -12.34 8.30
N GLN A 445 2.72 -12.22 7.05
CA GLN A 445 1.91 -11.72 5.92
C GLN A 445 0.71 -12.63 5.66
N GLY A 446 0.92 -13.95 5.67
CA GLY A 446 -0.13 -14.94 5.48
C GLY A 446 -1.25 -14.79 6.50
N HIS A 447 -0.92 -14.56 7.77
CA HIS A 447 -1.92 -14.28 8.80
C HIS A 447 -2.74 -13.02 8.51
N LYS A 448 -2.10 -11.91 8.09
CA LYS A 448 -2.79 -10.68 7.68
C LYS A 448 -3.73 -10.92 6.51
N SER A 449 -3.31 -11.75 5.56
CA SER A 449 -4.13 -12.10 4.39
C SER A 449 -5.37 -12.91 4.77
N ILE A 450 -5.28 -13.81 5.77
CA ILE A 450 -6.43 -14.54 6.32
C ILE A 450 -7.45 -13.57 6.92
N VAL A 451 -7.01 -12.67 7.80
CA VAL A 451 -7.89 -11.66 8.41
C VAL A 451 -8.57 -10.80 7.34
N CYS A 452 -7.81 -10.40 6.31
CA CYS A 452 -8.35 -9.63 5.19
C CYS A 452 -9.41 -10.43 4.40
N SER A 453 -9.13 -11.71 4.11
CA SER A 453 -10.06 -12.63 3.45
C SER A 453 -11.37 -12.77 4.24
N GLU A 454 -11.27 -12.94 5.55
CA GLU A 454 -12.43 -13.03 6.43
C GLU A 454 -13.25 -11.72 6.43
N VAL A 455 -12.59 -10.56 6.48
CA VAL A 455 -13.28 -9.25 6.43
C VAL A 455 -13.94 -9.01 5.09
N LEU A 456 -13.30 -9.35 3.98
CA LEU A 456 -13.82 -9.12 2.63
C LEU A 456 -14.75 -10.22 2.12
N ASN A 457 -14.82 -11.34 2.83
CA ASN A 457 -15.48 -12.56 2.36
C ASN A 457 -14.93 -13.04 1.00
N ASP A 458 -13.61 -12.90 0.82
CA ASP A 458 -12.90 -13.20 -0.42
C ASP A 458 -11.71 -14.14 -0.16
N GLU A 459 -11.92 -15.43 -0.42
CA GLU A 459 -10.94 -16.50 -0.22
C GLU A 459 -9.65 -16.33 -1.06
N ARG A 460 -9.72 -15.58 -2.17
CA ARG A 460 -8.58 -15.32 -3.06
C ARG A 460 -7.52 -14.42 -2.44
N VAL A 461 -7.88 -13.71 -1.37
CA VAL A 461 -6.93 -12.89 -0.61
C VAL A 461 -6.02 -13.75 0.27
N LYS A 462 -6.36 -15.02 0.50
CA LYS A 462 -5.50 -15.95 1.23
C LYS A 462 -4.24 -16.24 0.43
N THR A 463 -3.09 -16.16 1.10
CA THR A 463 -1.84 -16.62 0.51
C THR A 463 -1.81 -18.16 0.47
N GLN A 464 -1.09 -18.74 -0.51
CA GLN A 464 -0.89 -20.19 -0.61
C GLN A 464 0.04 -20.76 0.47
N ILE A 465 0.61 -19.90 1.33
CA ILE A 465 1.55 -20.30 2.37
C ILE A 465 0.80 -20.92 3.56
N PRO A 466 1.22 -22.09 4.08
CA PRO A 466 0.65 -22.66 5.28
C PRO A 466 0.86 -21.73 6.47
N VAL A 467 -0.21 -21.20 7.02
CA VAL A 467 -0.13 -20.24 8.12
C VAL A 467 -0.56 -20.90 9.41
N LYS A 468 0.29 -20.85 10.43
CA LYS A 468 -0.14 -21.11 11.82
C LYS A 468 -1.13 -20.03 12.22
N ARG A 469 -2.38 -20.40 12.53
CA ARG A 469 -3.40 -19.44 13.00
C ARG A 469 -2.91 -18.74 14.27
N VAL A 470 -2.75 -17.42 14.17
CA VAL A 470 -2.47 -16.56 15.32
C VAL A 470 -3.77 -15.86 15.68
N ASN A 471 -4.35 -16.17 16.82
CA ASN A 471 -5.66 -15.64 17.25
C ASN A 471 -5.60 -14.22 17.83
N HIS A 472 -4.46 -13.52 17.72
CA HIS A 472 -4.28 -12.19 18.29
C HIS A 472 -3.64 -11.23 17.29
N LYS A 473 -3.77 -9.94 17.55
CA LYS A 473 -3.13 -8.88 16.76
C LYS A 473 -1.61 -9.06 16.75
N ILE A 474 -1.00 -9.08 15.57
CA ILE A 474 0.45 -9.13 15.45
C ILE A 474 1.06 -7.93 16.18
N SER A 475 1.83 -8.24 17.19
CA SER A 475 2.49 -7.28 18.07
C SER A 475 4.01 -7.26 17.80
N ILE A 476 4.68 -6.30 18.40
CA ILE A 476 6.14 -6.26 18.36
C ILE A 476 6.76 -7.47 19.09
N LEU A 477 6.02 -8.08 20.02
CA LEU A 477 6.44 -9.32 20.69
C LEU A 477 6.41 -10.52 19.72
N ASP A 478 5.56 -10.50 18.70
CA ASP A 478 5.57 -11.53 17.66
C ASP A 478 6.80 -11.38 16.76
N ILE A 479 7.26 -10.13 16.55
CA ILE A 479 8.54 -9.88 15.87
C ILE A 479 9.72 -10.38 16.71
N LYS A 480 9.65 -10.24 18.06
CA LYS A 480 10.67 -10.82 18.94
C LYS A 480 10.79 -12.33 18.74
N LYS A 481 9.68 -13.05 18.53
CA LYS A 481 9.68 -14.51 18.30
C LYS A 481 10.44 -14.91 17.04
N ILE A 482 10.54 -14.04 16.02
CA ILE A 482 11.36 -14.27 14.83
C ILE A 482 12.80 -14.59 15.24
N PHE A 483 13.32 -13.89 16.24
CA PHE A 483 14.67 -14.09 16.73
C PHE A 483 14.79 -15.19 17.78
N ARG A 484 13.68 -15.86 18.14
CA ARG A 484 13.65 -16.87 19.23
C ARG A 484 14.34 -16.38 20.51
N ALA A 485 14.22 -15.08 20.83
CA ALA A 485 14.92 -14.39 21.92
C ALA A 485 14.03 -14.19 23.16
#